data_a49bd79951e961ac3335c6736f9e2750
#
_entry.id   a49bd79951e961ac3335c6736f9e2750
#
_cell.length_a   1.000
_cell.length_b   1.000
_cell.length_c   1.000
_cell.angle_alpha   90.00
_cell.angle_beta   90.00
_cell.angle_gamma   90.00
#
_symmetry.space_group_name_H-M   'P 1'
#
loop_
_entity.id
_entity.type
_entity.pdbx_description
1 polymer ?
#
loop_
_entity_poly.entity_id
_entity_poly.type
_entity_poly.pdbx_seq_one_letter_code
_entity_poly.pdbx_strand_id
1 'polypeptide(L)'
;MDDVSYEEISCTMDGGILVITLNRPDKLNAYTGAMGSEIETAFRDADTNDDVRAIIVTGAGRAFCAGADVSGGAASFDTSGAHGAGVFGNRLTSGAPRSGSGFVDAIFRCRKPSIAAINGPAVGIGITMTLPMDVRIAATGAKIGFIFARRGLVPEAGSAWFLPKLVGLPQALRWAISGRIFAAEEALGGGLVSELTAPEQLLDRAREIARELTEQTSPVSVALTRQMLWRFAGAPDPYGLLAIDGAMSIERGRHPDVREGVASFFEKRAPAFPGKVSQDMPPQYPWWDEE
;
A
#
# COMPACT_ATOMS: atom_id res chain seq x y z
N MET A 1 -12.25 1.42 15.71
CA MET A 1 -12.65 1.82 14.34
C MET A 1 -14.15 2.07 14.19
N ASP A 2 -14.92 1.86 15.24
CA ASP A 2 -16.39 1.92 15.16
C ASP A 2 -17.00 3.33 15.13
N ASP A 3 -16.20 4.40 15.17
CA ASP A 3 -16.68 5.79 15.26
C ASP A 3 -16.14 6.75 14.19
N VAL A 4 -15.34 6.27 13.23
CA VAL A 4 -14.83 7.13 12.15
C VAL A 4 -15.75 6.98 10.93
N SER A 5 -16.56 8.01 10.66
CA SER A 5 -17.36 8.08 9.43
C SER A 5 -16.50 8.63 8.30
N TYR A 6 -16.27 7.82 7.27
CA TYR A 6 -15.64 8.22 6.03
C TYR A 6 -16.70 8.59 4.99
N GLU A 7 -16.39 9.55 4.11
CA GLU A 7 -17.29 10.01 3.06
C GLU A 7 -16.98 9.36 1.70
N GLU A 8 -15.69 9.17 1.40
CA GLU A 8 -15.22 8.72 0.09
C GLU A 8 -14.56 7.34 0.09
N ILE A 9 -14.38 6.74 1.27
CA ILE A 9 -14.00 5.33 1.42
C ILE A 9 -14.98 4.63 2.36
N SER A 10 -14.94 3.31 2.40
CA SER A 10 -15.56 2.51 3.46
C SER A 10 -14.57 1.49 3.99
N CYS A 11 -14.69 1.17 5.27
CA CYS A 11 -13.83 0.22 5.97
C CYS A 11 -14.66 -0.91 6.56
N THR A 12 -14.24 -2.16 6.34
CA THR A 12 -14.86 -3.34 6.97
C THR A 12 -13.78 -4.25 7.53
N MET A 13 -14.05 -4.82 8.70
CA MET A 13 -13.15 -5.78 9.36
C MET A 13 -13.71 -7.19 9.30
N ASP A 14 -12.88 -8.15 8.93
CA ASP A 14 -13.23 -9.57 8.93
C ASP A 14 -11.98 -10.41 9.23
N GLY A 15 -12.00 -11.16 10.33
CA GLY A 15 -10.91 -12.09 10.69
C GLY A 15 -9.52 -11.45 10.78
N GLY A 16 -9.42 -10.20 11.24
CA GLY A 16 -8.14 -9.47 11.31
C GLY A 16 -7.71 -8.82 9.99
N ILE A 17 -8.55 -8.88 8.96
CA ILE A 17 -8.29 -8.24 7.67
C ILE A 17 -9.16 -6.98 7.58
N LEU A 18 -8.51 -5.82 7.46
CA LEU A 18 -9.18 -4.56 7.15
C LEU A 18 -9.33 -4.42 5.63
N VAL A 19 -10.55 -4.30 5.14
CA VAL A 19 -10.83 -3.99 3.74
C VAL A 19 -11.21 -2.51 3.63
N ILE A 20 -10.38 -1.74 2.95
CA ILE A 20 -10.61 -0.34 2.58
C ILE A 20 -11.15 -0.33 1.15
N THR A 21 -12.37 0.17 0.96
CA THR A 21 -13.00 0.27 -0.35
C THR A 21 -13.11 1.74 -0.76
N LEU A 22 -12.51 2.12 -1.88
CA LEU A 22 -12.70 3.44 -2.48
C LEU A 22 -14.16 3.54 -2.93
N ASN A 23 -14.90 4.52 -2.42
CA ASN A 23 -16.38 4.51 -2.48
C ASN A 23 -16.98 5.76 -3.12
N ARG A 24 -16.56 6.03 -4.35
CA ARG A 24 -17.18 7.01 -5.25
C ARG A 24 -17.54 6.34 -6.60
N PRO A 25 -18.35 5.25 -6.62
CA PRO A 25 -18.54 4.41 -7.80
C PRO A 25 -19.12 5.18 -9.00
N ASP A 26 -19.99 6.16 -8.78
CA ASP A 26 -20.58 7.03 -9.82
C ASP A 26 -19.54 7.92 -10.52
N LYS A 27 -18.39 8.14 -9.87
CA LYS A 27 -17.23 8.88 -10.40
C LYS A 27 -16.06 7.95 -10.73
N LEU A 28 -16.29 6.63 -10.86
CA LEU A 28 -15.26 5.62 -11.07
C LEU A 28 -14.14 5.70 -10.01
N ASN A 29 -14.49 6.03 -8.79
CA ASN A 29 -13.59 6.24 -7.66
C ASN A 29 -12.48 7.27 -7.95
N ALA A 30 -12.81 8.32 -8.71
CA ALA A 30 -11.87 9.39 -9.00
C ALA A 30 -11.36 10.02 -7.70
N TYR A 31 -10.04 10.13 -7.61
CA TYR A 31 -9.31 10.56 -6.41
C TYR A 31 -9.51 12.04 -6.12
N THR A 32 -9.73 12.36 -4.87
CA THR A 32 -9.75 13.71 -4.29
C THR A 32 -8.78 13.81 -3.12
N GLY A 33 -8.50 15.03 -2.68
CA GLY A 33 -7.73 15.24 -1.45
C GLY A 33 -8.42 14.69 -0.19
N ALA A 34 -9.77 14.68 -0.15
CA ALA A 34 -10.54 14.07 0.92
C ALA A 34 -10.31 12.57 0.98
N MET A 35 -10.48 11.86 -0.15
CA MET A 35 -10.17 10.42 -0.25
C MET A 35 -8.74 10.11 0.21
N GLY A 36 -7.76 10.92 -0.20
CA GLY A 36 -6.38 10.74 0.22
C GLY A 36 -6.17 10.87 1.73
N SER A 37 -6.84 11.85 2.35
CA SER A 37 -6.79 12.05 3.80
C SER A 37 -7.48 10.92 4.56
N GLU A 38 -8.57 10.38 4.04
CA GLU A 38 -9.28 9.25 4.62
C GLU A 38 -8.45 7.96 4.53
N ILE A 39 -7.80 7.70 3.38
CA ILE A 39 -6.86 6.57 3.23
C ILE A 39 -5.71 6.71 4.22
N GLU A 40 -5.13 7.90 4.36
CA GLU A 40 -4.05 8.16 5.33
C GLU A 40 -4.51 7.82 6.75
N THR A 41 -5.68 8.30 7.16
CA THR A 41 -6.26 8.04 8.48
C THR A 41 -6.49 6.54 8.69
N ALA A 42 -7.12 5.86 7.74
CA ALA A 42 -7.40 4.42 7.84
C ALA A 42 -6.11 3.58 7.98
N PHE A 43 -5.03 3.93 7.26
CA PHE A 43 -3.76 3.22 7.40
C PHE A 43 -3.06 3.52 8.73
N ARG A 44 -3.11 4.77 9.23
CA ARG A 44 -2.52 5.12 10.54
C ARG A 44 -3.24 4.44 11.69
N ASP A 45 -4.56 4.40 11.64
CA ASP A 45 -5.39 3.70 12.64
C ASP A 45 -5.13 2.19 12.60
N ALA A 46 -5.07 1.60 11.40
CA ALA A 46 -4.75 0.18 11.22
C ALA A 46 -3.36 -0.17 11.75
N ASP A 47 -2.38 0.72 11.58
CA ASP A 47 -1.01 0.48 12.05
C ASP A 47 -0.93 0.30 13.57
N THR A 48 -1.70 1.08 14.32
CA THR A 48 -1.72 1.05 15.79
C THR A 48 -2.70 0.04 16.38
N ASN A 49 -3.64 -0.47 15.60
CA ASN A 49 -4.62 -1.46 16.03
C ASN A 49 -4.07 -2.89 15.86
N ASP A 50 -3.89 -3.60 16.96
CA ASP A 50 -3.38 -4.98 16.95
C ASP A 50 -4.39 -6.01 16.42
N ASP A 51 -5.68 -5.68 16.38
CA ASP A 51 -6.71 -6.53 15.78
C ASP A 51 -6.59 -6.54 14.24
N VAL A 52 -5.94 -5.53 13.66
CA VAL A 52 -5.64 -5.51 12.22
C VAL A 52 -4.34 -6.26 11.96
N ARG A 53 -4.42 -7.31 11.14
CA ARG A 53 -3.29 -8.14 10.75
C ARG A 53 -2.84 -7.89 9.31
N ALA A 54 -3.77 -7.56 8.41
CA ALA A 54 -3.52 -7.18 7.03
C ALA A 54 -4.53 -6.15 6.55
N ILE A 55 -4.18 -5.43 5.47
CA ILE A 55 -5.02 -4.42 4.85
C ILE A 55 -5.22 -4.79 3.37
N ILE A 56 -6.46 -4.76 2.90
CA ILE A 56 -6.81 -4.89 1.48
C ILE A 56 -7.40 -3.56 1.02
N VAL A 57 -6.95 -3.05 -0.13
CA VAL A 57 -7.54 -1.87 -0.77
C VAL A 57 -8.17 -2.29 -2.10
N THR A 58 -9.43 -1.92 -2.30
CA THR A 58 -10.17 -2.18 -3.53
C THR A 58 -11.09 -1.01 -3.88
N GLY A 59 -11.80 -1.06 -5.02
CA GLY A 59 -12.74 -0.03 -5.46
C GLY A 59 -14.19 -0.53 -5.47
N ALA A 60 -15.13 0.31 -5.08
CA ALA A 60 -16.55 0.06 -5.27
C ALA A 60 -16.94 0.13 -6.75
N GLY A 61 -17.85 -0.72 -7.17
CA GLY A 61 -18.37 -0.75 -8.53
C GLY A 61 -17.35 -1.27 -9.56
N ARG A 62 -17.33 -0.68 -10.76
CA ARG A 62 -16.61 -1.21 -11.93
C ARG A 62 -15.16 -0.74 -12.09
N ALA A 63 -14.66 0.14 -11.24
CA ALA A 63 -13.31 0.69 -11.31
C ALA A 63 -12.60 0.56 -9.98
N PHE A 64 -11.29 0.39 -10.01
CA PHE A 64 -10.47 0.61 -8.83
C PHE A 64 -10.39 2.12 -8.54
N CYS A 65 -9.73 2.88 -9.41
CA CYS A 65 -9.69 4.34 -9.38
C CYS A 65 -9.26 4.86 -10.76
N ALA A 66 -10.11 5.65 -11.42
CA ALA A 66 -9.89 6.13 -12.80
C ALA A 66 -8.90 7.30 -12.90
N GLY A 67 -8.28 7.72 -11.80
CA GLY A 67 -7.34 8.84 -11.73
C GLY A 67 -7.85 9.98 -10.86
N ALA A 68 -7.18 11.13 -10.91
CA ALA A 68 -7.60 12.32 -10.20
C ALA A 68 -8.97 12.82 -10.68
N ASP A 69 -9.76 13.40 -9.78
CA ASP A 69 -11.02 14.05 -10.14
C ASP A 69 -10.74 15.30 -10.98
N VAL A 70 -11.08 15.21 -12.27
CA VAL A 70 -10.90 16.29 -13.26
C VAL A 70 -12.20 17.04 -13.56
N SER A 71 -13.16 17.01 -12.66
CA SER A 71 -14.43 17.75 -12.81
C SER A 71 -14.24 19.27 -12.94
N GLY A 72 -13.11 19.80 -12.48
CA GLY A 72 -12.69 21.20 -12.69
C GLY A 72 -12.20 21.53 -14.12
N GLY A 73 -12.24 20.57 -15.06
CA GLY A 73 -11.78 20.77 -16.44
C GLY A 73 -10.28 21.10 -16.51
N ALA A 74 -9.89 22.07 -17.36
CA ALA A 74 -8.49 22.45 -17.56
C ALA A 74 -7.80 23.02 -16.30
N ALA A 75 -8.57 23.52 -15.33
CA ALA A 75 -8.05 24.05 -14.08
C ALA A 75 -7.89 22.99 -12.96
N SER A 76 -8.17 21.71 -13.24
CA SER A 76 -8.14 20.65 -12.21
C SER A 76 -6.78 20.48 -11.52
N PHE A 77 -5.70 20.84 -12.20
CA PHE A 77 -4.34 20.76 -11.67
C PHE A 77 -3.68 22.12 -11.41
N ASP A 78 -4.42 23.20 -11.57
CA ASP A 78 -3.94 24.56 -11.28
C ASP A 78 -4.04 24.83 -9.79
N THR A 79 -2.90 24.71 -9.09
CA THR A 79 -2.81 24.90 -7.64
C THR A 79 -2.96 26.36 -7.19
N SER A 80 -2.98 27.32 -8.13
CA SER A 80 -3.31 28.72 -7.81
C SER A 80 -4.80 28.93 -7.58
N GLY A 81 -5.65 27.98 -8.01
CA GLY A 81 -7.10 27.97 -7.83
C GLY A 81 -7.57 26.93 -6.80
N ALA A 82 -8.79 27.13 -6.29
CA ALA A 82 -9.39 26.24 -5.27
C ALA A 82 -9.50 24.77 -5.73
N HIS A 83 -9.70 24.50 -7.01
CA HIS A 83 -9.82 23.14 -7.55
C HIS A 83 -8.50 22.35 -7.53
N GLY A 84 -7.40 22.95 -7.95
CA GLY A 84 -6.10 22.28 -7.95
C GLY A 84 -5.61 22.01 -6.53
N ALA A 85 -5.89 22.90 -5.58
CA ALA A 85 -5.64 22.68 -4.16
C ALA A 85 -6.44 21.47 -3.62
N GLY A 86 -7.65 21.21 -4.15
CA GLY A 86 -8.48 20.05 -3.76
C GLY A 86 -7.94 18.70 -4.24
N VAL A 87 -7.27 18.64 -5.41
CA VAL A 87 -6.68 17.40 -5.93
C VAL A 87 -5.38 17.03 -5.21
N PHE A 88 -4.51 18.01 -4.97
CA PHE A 88 -3.21 17.79 -4.33
C PHE A 88 -3.25 17.90 -2.80
N GLY A 89 -4.35 18.45 -2.24
CA GLY A 89 -4.44 18.84 -0.85
C GLY A 89 -3.61 20.09 -0.51
N ASN A 90 -3.85 20.68 0.65
CA ASN A 90 -3.16 21.90 1.10
C ASN A 90 -1.65 21.71 1.39
N ARG A 91 -1.13 20.51 1.28
CA ARG A 91 0.23 20.13 1.74
C ARG A 91 1.32 20.54 0.76
N LEU A 92 1.04 20.66 -0.54
CA LEU A 92 2.04 21.10 -1.52
C LEU A 92 2.38 22.59 -1.40
N THR A 93 1.48 23.39 -0.84
CA THR A 93 1.66 24.85 -0.70
C THR A 93 2.21 25.27 0.65
N SER A 94 2.25 24.38 1.64
CA SER A 94 2.59 24.72 3.03
C SER A 94 4.04 24.52 3.42
N GLY A 95 4.92 24.08 2.50
CA GLY A 95 6.31 23.76 2.85
C GLY A 95 6.42 22.63 3.88
N ALA A 96 5.44 21.70 3.90
CA ALA A 96 5.44 20.58 4.83
C ALA A 96 6.76 19.77 4.75
N PRO A 97 7.26 19.22 5.88
CA PRO A 97 8.49 18.46 5.93
C PRO A 97 8.46 17.30 4.93
N ARG A 98 9.63 16.91 4.42
CA ARG A 98 9.82 15.84 3.41
C ARG A 98 9.32 14.47 3.86
N SER A 99 9.15 14.27 5.16
CA SER A 99 8.67 13.03 5.76
C SER A 99 7.36 13.24 6.52
N GLY A 100 6.51 12.23 6.56
CA GLY A 100 5.38 12.14 7.48
C GLY A 100 4.06 12.71 6.97
N SER A 101 3.88 12.97 5.68
CA SER A 101 2.64 13.54 5.18
C SER A 101 2.03 12.78 3.99
N GLY A 102 0.73 12.49 4.11
CA GLY A 102 -0.11 11.90 3.07
C GLY A 102 -0.16 10.38 3.09
N PHE A 103 -1.12 9.87 2.32
CA PHE A 103 -1.43 8.44 2.28
C PHE A 103 -0.25 7.57 1.83
N VAL A 104 0.63 8.07 0.96
CA VAL A 104 1.82 7.33 0.51
C VAL A 104 2.75 7.01 1.67
N ASP A 105 3.03 8.00 2.51
CA ASP A 105 3.84 7.82 3.72
C ASP A 105 3.14 6.89 4.71
N ALA A 106 1.83 7.06 4.92
CA ALA A 106 1.05 6.19 5.79
C ALA A 106 1.10 4.72 5.34
N ILE A 107 0.95 4.44 4.04
CA ILE A 107 1.05 3.09 3.48
C ILE A 107 2.48 2.55 3.63
N PHE A 108 3.50 3.35 3.27
CA PHE A 108 4.89 2.93 3.29
C PHE A 108 5.39 2.61 4.71
N ARG A 109 5.02 3.45 5.69
CA ARG A 109 5.40 3.27 7.10
C ARG A 109 4.55 2.25 7.84
N CYS A 110 3.36 1.92 7.35
CA CYS A 110 2.49 0.94 7.99
C CYS A 110 3.24 -0.38 8.25
N ARG A 111 3.10 -0.92 9.43
CA ARG A 111 3.72 -2.18 9.86
C ARG A 111 2.90 -3.41 9.48
N LYS A 112 1.69 -3.20 8.96
CA LYS A 112 0.81 -4.28 8.51
C LYS A 112 0.99 -4.53 7.01
N PRO A 113 1.02 -5.78 6.54
CA PRO A 113 1.04 -6.07 5.11
C PRO A 113 -0.21 -5.53 4.42
N SER A 114 -0.04 -5.04 3.19
CA SER A 114 -1.09 -4.42 2.41
C SER A 114 -1.18 -4.97 0.99
N ILE A 115 -2.40 -5.17 0.53
CA ILE A 115 -2.73 -5.81 -0.75
C ILE A 115 -3.63 -4.86 -1.55
N ALA A 116 -3.25 -4.54 -2.79
CA ALA A 116 -4.12 -3.88 -3.74
C ALA A 116 -4.87 -4.92 -4.55
N ALA A 117 -6.20 -4.96 -4.42
CA ALA A 117 -7.11 -5.77 -5.21
C ALA A 117 -7.74 -4.89 -6.30
N ILE A 118 -7.11 -4.87 -7.48
CA ILE A 118 -7.45 -3.95 -8.58
C ILE A 118 -8.62 -4.54 -9.38
N ASN A 119 -9.85 -4.14 -9.02
CA ASN A 119 -11.09 -4.69 -9.57
C ASN A 119 -11.48 -4.15 -10.97
N GLY A 120 -10.79 -3.14 -11.47
CA GLY A 120 -11.09 -2.51 -12.76
C GLY A 120 -10.07 -1.44 -13.13
N PRO A 121 -10.44 -0.41 -13.92
CA PRO A 121 -9.52 0.65 -14.31
C PRO A 121 -8.78 1.27 -13.13
N ALA A 122 -7.44 1.32 -13.23
CA ALA A 122 -6.51 1.94 -12.29
C ALA A 122 -5.54 2.85 -13.08
N VAL A 123 -5.78 4.17 -13.07
CA VAL A 123 -5.11 5.11 -13.97
C VAL A 123 -4.56 6.31 -13.20
N GLY A 124 -3.38 6.80 -13.55
CA GLY A 124 -2.73 7.92 -12.85
C GLY A 124 -2.55 7.62 -11.37
N ILE A 125 -3.07 8.49 -10.49
CA ILE A 125 -3.04 8.28 -9.03
C ILE A 125 -3.69 6.94 -8.64
N GLY A 126 -4.65 6.43 -9.41
CA GLY A 126 -5.32 5.17 -9.13
C GLY A 126 -4.38 3.96 -9.17
N ILE A 127 -3.36 3.97 -10.03
CA ILE A 127 -2.35 2.91 -10.00
C ILE A 127 -1.18 3.29 -9.10
N THR A 128 -0.76 4.56 -9.06
CA THR A 128 0.41 4.95 -8.28
C THR A 128 0.19 4.83 -6.78
N MET A 129 -1.05 4.99 -6.28
CA MET A 129 -1.37 4.76 -4.86
C MET A 129 -1.14 3.30 -4.42
N THR A 130 -1.12 2.34 -5.35
CA THR A 130 -0.91 0.93 -5.03
C THR A 130 0.58 0.56 -4.93
N LEU A 131 1.48 1.40 -5.44
CA LEU A 131 2.90 1.07 -5.54
C LEU A 131 3.60 0.90 -4.18
N PRO A 132 3.28 1.66 -3.11
CA PRO A 132 3.82 1.42 -1.77
C PRO A 132 3.18 0.24 -1.04
N MET A 133 2.13 -0.40 -1.58
CA MET A 133 1.55 -1.62 -1.03
C MET A 133 2.44 -2.83 -1.36
N ASP A 134 2.28 -3.93 -0.62
CA ASP A 134 3.19 -5.08 -0.71
C ASP A 134 2.84 -6.00 -1.87
N VAL A 135 1.57 -6.33 -2.03
CA VAL A 135 1.06 -7.21 -3.09
C VAL A 135 0.02 -6.47 -3.95
N ARG A 136 0.05 -6.69 -5.24
CA ARG A 136 -0.97 -6.22 -6.19
C ARG A 136 -1.47 -7.40 -7.00
N ILE A 137 -2.79 -7.59 -6.98
CA ILE A 137 -3.51 -8.52 -7.86
C ILE A 137 -4.56 -7.75 -8.65
N ALA A 138 -4.93 -8.22 -9.81
CA ALA A 138 -5.91 -7.54 -10.65
C ALA A 138 -6.97 -8.47 -11.23
N ALA A 139 -8.14 -7.91 -11.46
CA ALA A 139 -9.16 -8.59 -12.26
C ALA A 139 -8.72 -8.67 -13.72
N THR A 140 -9.01 -9.80 -14.37
CA THR A 140 -8.86 -9.95 -15.83
C THR A 140 -9.64 -8.84 -16.54
N GLY A 141 -9.03 -8.25 -17.56
CA GLY A 141 -9.62 -7.14 -18.30
C GLY A 141 -9.46 -5.75 -17.66
N ALA A 142 -8.92 -5.64 -16.44
CA ALA A 142 -8.61 -4.34 -15.85
C ALA A 142 -7.65 -3.55 -16.75
N LYS A 143 -7.80 -2.20 -16.73
CA LYS A 143 -6.98 -1.28 -17.52
C LYS A 143 -6.10 -0.46 -16.61
N ILE A 144 -4.81 -0.40 -16.92
CA ILE A 144 -3.80 0.26 -16.11
C ILE A 144 -3.09 1.32 -16.95
N GLY A 145 -2.75 2.47 -16.35
CA GLY A 145 -2.04 3.50 -17.10
C GLY A 145 -1.37 4.55 -16.24
N PHE A 146 -0.10 4.83 -16.56
CA PHE A 146 0.70 5.91 -15.98
C PHE A 146 0.63 7.14 -16.89
N ILE A 147 -0.52 7.82 -16.95
CA ILE A 147 -0.89 8.77 -18.01
C ILE A 147 -0.27 10.17 -17.90
N PHE A 148 0.64 10.41 -16.95
CA PHE A 148 1.14 11.73 -16.57
C PHE A 148 1.69 12.53 -17.77
N ALA A 149 2.63 11.97 -18.52
CA ALA A 149 3.26 12.63 -19.66
C ALA A 149 2.24 13.04 -20.75
N ARG A 150 1.17 12.25 -20.95
CA ARG A 150 0.06 12.60 -21.87
C ARG A 150 -0.80 13.75 -21.37
N ARG A 151 -0.65 14.19 -20.15
CA ARG A 151 -1.36 15.30 -19.52
C ARG A 151 -0.44 16.48 -19.22
N GLY A 152 0.83 16.43 -19.66
CA GLY A 152 1.82 17.44 -19.32
C GLY A 152 2.26 17.43 -17.85
N LEU A 153 1.97 16.31 -17.13
CA LEU A 153 2.31 16.12 -15.73
C LEU A 153 3.53 15.22 -15.60
N VAL A 154 4.14 15.23 -14.42
CA VAL A 154 5.21 14.32 -14.03
C VAL A 154 4.66 13.21 -13.12
N PRO A 155 5.35 12.05 -13.00
CA PRO A 155 5.02 11.01 -12.02
C PRO A 155 4.90 11.58 -10.60
N GLU A 156 3.86 11.17 -9.87
CA GLU A 156 3.56 11.61 -8.50
C GLU A 156 3.45 10.42 -7.52
N ALA A 157 3.06 10.65 -6.26
CA ALA A 157 2.90 9.61 -5.23
C ALA A 157 4.16 8.73 -5.05
N GLY A 158 5.35 9.30 -5.25
CA GLY A 158 6.61 8.57 -5.18
C GLY A 158 6.80 7.52 -6.28
N SER A 159 5.95 7.50 -7.31
CA SER A 159 5.94 6.46 -8.35
C SER A 159 7.27 6.36 -9.11
N ALA A 160 8.00 7.45 -9.27
CA ALA A 160 9.34 7.42 -9.88
C ALA A 160 10.38 6.64 -9.04
N TRP A 161 10.12 6.45 -7.75
CA TRP A 161 10.96 5.64 -6.86
C TRP A 161 10.46 4.19 -6.77
N PHE A 162 9.13 4.00 -6.60
CA PHE A 162 8.54 2.67 -6.42
C PHE A 162 8.52 1.85 -7.71
N LEU A 163 8.03 2.43 -8.81
CA LEU A 163 7.77 1.67 -10.05
C LEU A 163 9.02 0.95 -10.60
N PRO A 164 10.20 1.60 -10.75
CA PRO A 164 11.38 0.90 -11.27
C PRO A 164 11.89 -0.21 -10.34
N LYS A 165 11.58 -0.17 -9.04
CA LYS A 165 11.91 -1.25 -8.11
C LYS A 165 11.02 -2.49 -8.30
N LEU A 166 9.78 -2.28 -8.74
CA LEU A 166 8.82 -3.36 -8.95
C LEU A 166 8.99 -4.02 -10.32
N VAL A 167 9.23 -3.22 -11.38
CA VAL A 167 9.18 -3.71 -12.77
C VAL A 167 10.50 -3.54 -13.54
N GLY A 168 11.52 -3.03 -12.89
CA GLY A 168 12.78 -2.64 -13.53
C GLY A 168 12.68 -1.33 -14.31
N LEU A 169 13.81 -0.65 -14.47
CA LEU A 169 13.88 0.68 -15.07
C LEU A 169 13.37 0.74 -16.53
N PRO A 170 13.74 -0.21 -17.43
CA PRO A 170 13.27 -0.15 -18.82
C PRO A 170 11.75 -0.21 -18.96
N GLN A 171 11.09 -1.07 -18.18
CA GLN A 171 9.63 -1.20 -18.22
C GLN A 171 8.94 0.01 -17.59
N ALA A 172 9.49 0.51 -16.48
CA ALA A 172 9.00 1.73 -15.84
C ALA A 172 9.06 2.94 -16.79
N LEU A 173 10.17 3.16 -17.47
CA LEU A 173 10.34 4.22 -18.48
C LEU A 173 9.34 4.07 -19.63
N ARG A 174 9.18 2.84 -20.16
CA ARG A 174 8.24 2.59 -21.26
C ARG A 174 6.82 2.97 -20.89
N TRP A 175 6.34 2.59 -19.71
CA TRP A 175 4.97 2.90 -19.27
C TRP A 175 4.79 4.36 -18.90
N ALA A 176 5.70 4.92 -18.10
CA ALA A 176 5.58 6.29 -17.58
C ALA A 176 5.75 7.35 -18.69
N ILE A 177 6.70 7.18 -19.63
CA ILE A 177 6.94 8.15 -20.71
C ILE A 177 5.86 8.05 -21.78
N SER A 178 5.48 6.85 -22.20
CA SER A 178 4.42 6.70 -23.21
C SER A 178 3.05 7.14 -22.70
N GLY A 179 2.81 7.06 -21.41
CA GLY A 179 1.52 7.37 -20.79
C GLY A 179 0.36 6.56 -21.36
N ARG A 180 0.61 5.43 -22.02
CA ARG A 180 -0.44 4.60 -22.60
C ARG A 180 -1.20 3.82 -21.54
N ILE A 181 -2.44 3.48 -21.85
CA ILE A 181 -3.23 2.52 -21.09
C ILE A 181 -2.93 1.13 -21.66
N PHE A 182 -2.79 0.13 -20.78
CA PHE A 182 -2.52 -1.25 -21.12
C PHE A 182 -3.39 -2.21 -20.30
N ALA A 183 -3.46 -3.44 -20.71
CA ALA A 183 -4.27 -4.46 -20.06
C ALA A 183 -3.55 -5.05 -18.84
N ALA A 184 -4.32 -5.64 -17.91
CA ALA A 184 -3.80 -6.29 -16.72
C ALA A 184 -2.82 -7.45 -17.04
N GLU A 185 -3.02 -8.11 -18.19
CA GLU A 185 -2.12 -9.15 -18.71
C GLU A 185 -0.71 -8.62 -18.97
N GLU A 186 -0.60 -7.40 -19.48
CA GLU A 186 0.71 -6.75 -19.64
C GLU A 186 1.30 -6.35 -18.28
N ALA A 187 0.47 -5.93 -17.32
CA ALA A 187 0.92 -5.65 -15.98
C ALA A 187 1.47 -6.89 -15.27
N LEU A 188 0.85 -8.06 -15.48
CA LEU A 188 1.35 -9.36 -15.00
C LEU A 188 2.69 -9.70 -15.66
N GLY A 189 2.76 -9.65 -16.99
CA GLY A 189 3.99 -9.93 -17.72
C GLY A 189 5.16 -8.98 -17.40
N GLY A 190 4.84 -7.75 -16.98
CA GLY A 190 5.80 -6.74 -16.53
C GLY A 190 6.14 -6.77 -15.04
N GLY A 191 5.54 -7.67 -14.26
CA GLY A 191 5.80 -7.80 -12.82
C GLY A 191 5.14 -6.74 -11.93
N LEU A 192 4.20 -5.94 -12.45
CA LEU A 192 3.50 -4.93 -11.65
C LEU A 192 2.44 -5.58 -10.76
N VAL A 193 1.73 -6.57 -11.27
CA VAL A 193 0.79 -7.40 -10.50
C VAL A 193 1.31 -8.84 -10.46
N SER A 194 1.07 -9.53 -9.35
CA SER A 194 1.54 -10.91 -9.14
C SER A 194 0.56 -11.96 -9.71
N GLU A 195 -0.72 -11.63 -9.77
CA GLU A 195 -1.77 -12.55 -10.19
C GLU A 195 -2.89 -11.82 -10.94
N LEU A 196 -3.59 -12.58 -11.82
CA LEU A 196 -4.88 -12.19 -12.38
C LEU A 196 -5.94 -13.19 -11.94
N THR A 197 -7.13 -12.66 -11.63
CA THR A 197 -8.30 -13.47 -11.25
C THR A 197 -9.53 -13.06 -12.05
N ALA A 198 -10.55 -13.91 -12.06
CA ALA A 198 -11.87 -13.48 -12.48
C ALA A 198 -12.38 -12.36 -11.57
N PRO A 199 -13.08 -11.34 -12.09
CA PRO A 199 -13.51 -10.19 -11.28
C PRO A 199 -14.27 -10.54 -10.00
N GLU A 200 -15.13 -11.55 -10.08
CA GLU A 200 -15.94 -12.06 -8.97
C GLU A 200 -15.14 -12.78 -7.88
N GLN A 201 -13.94 -13.26 -8.20
CA GLN A 201 -13.04 -13.97 -7.28
C GLN A 201 -11.96 -13.08 -6.66
N LEU A 202 -11.82 -11.85 -7.14
CA LEU A 202 -10.69 -10.99 -6.82
C LEU A 202 -10.56 -10.72 -5.30
N LEU A 203 -11.66 -10.36 -4.65
CA LEU A 203 -11.63 -10.02 -3.24
C LEU A 203 -11.38 -11.25 -2.35
N ASP A 204 -11.93 -12.39 -2.72
CA ASP A 204 -11.71 -13.65 -2.00
C ASP A 204 -10.24 -14.08 -2.14
N ARG A 205 -9.66 -13.95 -3.35
CA ARG A 205 -8.24 -14.20 -3.55
C ARG A 205 -7.34 -13.26 -2.76
N ALA A 206 -7.70 -11.98 -2.68
CA ALA A 206 -6.99 -11.03 -1.83
C ALA A 206 -7.03 -11.42 -0.35
N ARG A 207 -8.17 -11.93 0.14
CA ARG A 207 -8.30 -12.45 1.50
C ARG A 207 -7.47 -13.71 1.73
N GLU A 208 -7.38 -14.62 0.77
CA GLU A 208 -6.51 -15.80 0.84
C GLU A 208 -5.04 -15.37 1.00
N ILE A 209 -4.57 -14.42 0.18
CA ILE A 209 -3.21 -13.88 0.28
C ILE A 209 -3.00 -13.20 1.66
N ALA A 210 -3.98 -12.43 2.14
CA ALA A 210 -3.89 -11.81 3.45
C ALA A 210 -3.74 -12.84 4.57
N ARG A 211 -4.48 -13.96 4.51
CA ARG A 211 -4.36 -15.07 5.47
C ARG A 211 -3.00 -15.76 5.35
N GLU A 212 -2.52 -16.03 4.15
CA GLU A 212 -1.17 -16.58 3.92
C GLU A 212 -0.10 -15.74 4.63
N LEU A 213 -0.22 -14.42 4.58
CA LEU A 213 0.73 -13.51 5.22
C LEU A 213 0.57 -13.41 6.75
N THR A 214 -0.58 -13.82 7.32
CA THR A 214 -0.92 -13.48 8.70
C THR A 214 -1.32 -14.62 9.62
N GLU A 215 -1.88 -15.73 9.10
CA GLU A 215 -2.47 -16.78 9.97
C GLU A 215 -1.45 -17.56 10.79
N GLN A 216 -0.27 -17.85 10.21
CA GLN A 216 0.77 -18.63 10.85
C GLN A 216 2.07 -17.84 11.07
N THR A 217 1.96 -16.53 11.19
CA THR A 217 3.12 -15.63 11.28
C THR A 217 3.03 -14.74 12.51
N SER A 218 4.18 -14.51 13.16
CA SER A 218 4.26 -13.53 14.25
C SER A 218 4.01 -12.11 13.72
N PRO A 219 3.08 -11.34 14.30
CA PRO A 219 2.77 -9.98 13.86
C PRO A 219 4.00 -9.07 13.84
N VAL A 220 4.82 -9.16 14.88
CA VAL A 220 6.02 -8.34 15.02
C VAL A 220 7.09 -8.73 14.00
N SER A 221 7.26 -10.03 13.74
CA SER A 221 8.22 -10.50 12.73
C SER A 221 7.78 -10.07 11.31
N VAL A 222 6.49 -10.11 11.00
CA VAL A 222 5.94 -9.60 9.74
C VAL A 222 6.22 -8.10 9.58
N ALA A 223 5.95 -7.32 10.62
CA ALA A 223 6.21 -5.87 10.63
C ALA A 223 7.69 -5.53 10.36
N LEU A 224 8.60 -6.20 11.08
CA LEU A 224 10.04 -6.02 10.91
C LEU A 224 10.51 -6.45 9.52
N THR A 225 10.07 -7.62 9.05
CA THR A 225 10.42 -8.12 7.70
C THR A 225 9.97 -7.15 6.62
N ARG A 226 8.72 -6.66 6.69
CA ARG A 226 8.19 -5.67 5.75
C ARG A 226 9.06 -4.42 5.71
N GLN A 227 9.36 -3.85 6.86
CA GLN A 227 10.14 -2.62 6.95
C GLN A 227 11.59 -2.83 6.48
N MET A 228 12.22 -3.97 6.81
CA MET A 228 13.57 -4.30 6.32
C MET A 228 13.59 -4.38 4.79
N LEU A 229 12.67 -5.13 4.18
CA LEU A 229 12.63 -5.29 2.73
C LEU A 229 12.41 -3.97 2.02
N TRP A 230 11.44 -3.15 2.44
CA TRP A 230 11.18 -1.86 1.81
C TRP A 230 12.31 -0.85 1.99
N ARG A 231 12.86 -0.74 3.20
CA ARG A 231 13.89 0.26 3.52
C ARG A 231 15.22 -0.03 2.84
N PHE A 232 15.58 -1.30 2.68
CA PHE A 232 16.83 -1.70 2.07
C PHE A 232 16.73 -2.09 0.59
N ALA A 233 15.53 -2.05 -0.01
CA ALA A 233 15.33 -2.35 -1.43
C ALA A 233 16.13 -1.49 -2.42
N GLY A 234 16.66 -0.36 -1.98
CA GLY A 234 17.49 0.55 -2.78
C GLY A 234 18.89 0.76 -2.24
N ALA A 235 19.29 0.03 -1.21
CA ALA A 235 20.62 0.15 -0.64
C ALA A 235 21.68 -0.34 -1.66
N PRO A 236 22.86 0.34 -1.74
CA PRO A 236 23.90 -0.02 -2.69
C PRO A 236 24.60 -1.34 -2.32
N ASP A 237 24.51 -1.74 -1.07
CA ASP A 237 25.15 -2.95 -0.52
C ASP A 237 24.35 -3.46 0.71
N PRO A 238 24.65 -4.67 1.20
CA PRO A 238 23.92 -5.25 2.34
C PRO A 238 24.41 -4.80 3.72
N TYR A 239 25.49 -4.03 3.83
CA TYR A 239 26.15 -3.82 5.13
C TYR A 239 25.29 -3.06 6.14
N GLY A 240 24.51 -2.08 5.68
CA GLY A 240 23.55 -1.40 6.54
C GLY A 240 22.49 -2.34 7.11
N LEU A 241 21.99 -3.28 6.30
CA LEU A 241 21.05 -4.30 6.75
C LEU A 241 21.72 -5.28 7.70
N LEU A 242 22.92 -5.80 7.40
CA LEU A 242 23.63 -6.74 8.25
C LEU A 242 23.93 -6.22 9.66
N ALA A 243 24.06 -4.90 9.81
CA ALA A 243 24.20 -4.26 11.12
C ALA A 243 22.91 -4.31 11.96
N ILE A 244 21.76 -4.40 11.30
CA ILE A 244 20.44 -4.35 11.93
C ILE A 244 19.85 -5.74 12.12
N ASP A 245 19.86 -6.59 11.09
CA ASP A 245 19.20 -7.90 11.12
C ASP A 245 19.79 -8.84 12.18
N GLY A 246 21.09 -8.80 12.39
CA GLY A 246 21.76 -9.56 13.46
C GLY A 246 21.28 -9.13 14.85
N ALA A 247 21.21 -7.83 15.12
CA ALA A 247 20.71 -7.29 16.39
C ALA A 247 19.23 -7.64 16.60
N MET A 248 18.41 -7.51 15.54
CA MET A 248 17.00 -7.88 15.56
C MET A 248 16.81 -9.38 15.82
N SER A 249 17.60 -10.23 15.19
CA SER A 249 17.54 -11.68 15.37
C SER A 249 17.86 -12.09 16.82
N ILE A 250 18.85 -11.46 17.44
CA ILE A 250 19.21 -11.69 18.85
C ILE A 250 18.08 -11.24 19.78
N GLU A 251 17.52 -10.06 19.54
CA GLU A 251 16.44 -9.50 20.34
C GLU A 251 15.17 -10.35 20.21
N ARG A 252 14.77 -10.67 18.98
CA ARG A 252 13.62 -11.54 18.73
C ARG A 252 13.81 -12.95 19.27
N GLY A 253 15.04 -13.50 19.27
CA GLY A 253 15.34 -14.80 19.83
C GLY A 253 14.96 -14.96 21.32
N ARG A 254 14.84 -13.86 22.05
CA ARG A 254 14.41 -13.83 23.46
C ARG A 254 12.89 -13.69 23.62
N HIS A 255 12.19 -13.31 22.57
CA HIS A 255 10.76 -13.01 22.63
C HIS A 255 9.90 -14.28 22.69
N PRO A 256 8.74 -14.25 23.39
CA PRO A 256 7.81 -15.39 23.46
C PRO A 256 7.37 -15.93 22.09
N ASP A 257 7.25 -15.09 21.07
CA ASP A 257 6.88 -15.52 19.71
C ASP A 257 7.86 -16.56 19.14
N VAL A 258 9.16 -16.42 19.37
CA VAL A 258 10.14 -17.40 18.88
C VAL A 258 9.97 -18.74 19.59
N ARG A 259 9.71 -18.72 20.91
CA ARG A 259 9.43 -19.94 21.67
C ARG A 259 8.17 -20.63 21.17
N GLU A 260 7.11 -19.85 20.93
CA GLU A 260 5.85 -20.35 20.38
C GLU A 260 6.03 -20.93 18.98
N GLY A 261 6.73 -20.23 18.10
CA GLY A 261 6.99 -20.70 16.73
C GLY A 261 7.78 -22.02 16.71
N VAL A 262 8.76 -22.19 17.62
CA VAL A 262 9.52 -23.43 17.74
C VAL A 262 8.67 -24.55 18.40
N ALA A 263 7.92 -24.24 19.46
CA ALA A 263 7.08 -25.20 20.15
C ALA A 263 5.97 -25.76 19.24
N SER A 264 5.23 -24.87 18.58
CA SER A 264 4.14 -25.24 17.65
C SER A 264 4.63 -26.12 16.50
N PHE A 265 5.84 -25.86 15.98
CA PHE A 265 6.46 -26.69 14.95
C PHE A 265 6.72 -28.12 15.41
N PHE A 266 7.31 -28.32 16.60
CA PHE A 266 7.54 -29.65 17.15
C PHE A 266 6.25 -30.38 17.55
N GLU A 267 5.28 -29.63 18.06
CA GLU A 267 3.95 -30.13 18.44
C GLU A 267 3.00 -30.34 17.26
N LYS A 268 3.39 -29.93 16.07
CA LYS A 268 2.58 -30.01 14.80
C LYS A 268 1.20 -29.37 14.94
N ARG A 269 1.11 -28.23 15.59
CA ARG A 269 -0.10 -27.42 15.74
C ARG A 269 0.08 -26.05 15.10
N ALA A 270 -1.03 -25.34 14.89
CA ALA A 270 -0.98 -23.94 14.52
C ALA A 270 -0.36 -23.09 15.65
N PRO A 271 0.49 -22.10 15.33
CA PRO A 271 1.07 -21.22 16.33
C PRO A 271 0.03 -20.21 16.84
N ALA A 272 0.18 -19.81 18.11
CA ALA A 272 -0.59 -18.75 18.74
C ALA A 272 0.35 -17.66 19.27
N PHE A 273 0.81 -16.79 18.38
CA PHE A 273 1.80 -15.77 18.69
C PHE A 273 1.23 -14.69 19.63
N PRO A 274 1.80 -14.49 20.83
CA PRO A 274 1.32 -13.48 21.77
C PRO A 274 1.75 -12.05 21.43
N GLY A 275 2.75 -11.86 20.57
CA GLY A 275 3.35 -10.57 20.27
C GLY A 275 2.40 -9.59 19.61
N LYS A 276 2.48 -8.32 20.02
CA LYS A 276 1.67 -7.20 19.52
C LYS A 276 2.55 -6.14 18.90
N VAL A 277 2.19 -5.70 17.69
CA VAL A 277 2.95 -4.67 16.95
C VAL A 277 2.98 -3.34 17.70
N SER A 278 1.91 -3.00 18.43
CA SER A 278 1.82 -1.77 19.22
C SER A 278 2.74 -1.74 20.46
N GLN A 279 3.20 -2.92 20.95
CA GLN A 279 3.85 -3.03 22.26
C GLN A 279 5.23 -3.71 22.19
N ASP A 280 5.42 -4.66 21.25
CA ASP A 280 6.54 -5.60 21.28
C ASP A 280 7.54 -5.37 20.13
N MET A 281 7.50 -4.18 19.51
CA MET A 281 8.56 -3.80 18.58
C MET A 281 9.88 -3.64 19.33
N PRO A 282 11.00 -4.15 18.79
CA PRO A 282 12.29 -4.05 19.46
C PRO A 282 12.76 -2.61 19.61
N PRO A 283 13.56 -2.29 20.64
CA PRO A 283 13.99 -0.90 20.93
C PRO A 283 14.85 -0.28 19.82
N GLN A 284 15.39 -1.09 18.90
CA GLN A 284 16.14 -0.64 17.73
C GLN A 284 15.22 -0.19 16.59
N TYR A 285 13.90 -0.41 16.69
CA TYR A 285 12.91 0.05 15.72
C TYR A 285 12.33 1.41 16.18
N PRO A 286 12.24 2.42 15.30
CA PRO A 286 12.77 2.44 13.94
C PRO A 286 14.29 2.60 13.92
N TRP A 287 14.99 1.97 12.96
CA TRP A 287 16.44 2.08 12.75
C TRP A 287 16.84 3.18 11.77
N TRP A 288 15.93 4.09 11.47
CA TRP A 288 16.14 5.29 10.67
C TRP A 288 15.75 6.50 11.48
N ASP A 289 16.39 7.64 11.20
CA ASP A 289 16.03 8.90 11.81
C ASP A 289 14.68 9.36 11.27
N GLU A 290 13.80 9.80 12.17
CA GLU A 290 12.59 10.52 11.80
C GLU A 290 12.99 11.96 11.46
N GLU A 291 13.13 12.26 10.15
CA GLU A 291 13.36 13.63 9.67
C GLU A 291 12.08 14.48 9.70
#